data_e01054431148b84fd59f01b1bd4cb568
#
_entry.id   e01054431148b84fd59f01b1bd4cb568
#
_cell.length_a   1.000
_cell.length_b   1.000
_cell.length_c   1.000
_cell.angle_alpha   90.00
_cell.angle_beta   90.00
_cell.angle_gamma   90.00
#
_symmetry.space_group_name_H-M   'P 1'
#
loop_
_entity.id
_entity.type
_entity.pdbx_description
1 polymer ?
#
loop_
_entity_poly.entity_id
_entity_poly.type
_entity_poly.pdbx_seq_one_letter_code
_entity_poly.pdbx_strand_id
1 'polypeptide(L)'
;MGSLNLLVDGVLREGAPRWAYAVTMVLLFALAAHLAIRGRVGQAHTFVLVLLGDVIYLVVVLCIEDPLRYATPLMLLFPALAGAWFLPLRPLCVHMLATTGICLAALWPSYDNAVGLVVQAGVSAGTLNAAAMGVYLLRQRVQRLLEATETLSHQDSLTGLYNRRYLVEQAPRMWRQARRDGVQLSAMVLDLDHFKRLNDEFGHAVGDSVLRAVATSLTGAVRPADLLARTGGEELVVLGSVGVVAEGRRLAERLRVAVAQARSDDGHAVTASVGLAVARPVEGEDPVAALWRLIDRADAAMYVAKRGGRDRVALADRPRSRTGHAESSTWQRGHAPASAPSPRAVGSAEL
;
A
#
# COMPACT_ATOMS: atom_id res chain seq x y z
N MET A 1 15.24 -16.92 -30.64
CA MET A 1 16.69 -17.04 -31.00
C MET A 1 17.26 -18.34 -30.43
N GLY A 2 17.25 -18.61 -29.12
CA GLY A 2 17.88 -19.80 -28.56
C GLY A 2 17.48 -21.18 -29.16
N SER A 3 16.20 -21.38 -29.48
CA SER A 3 15.74 -22.63 -30.14
C SER A 3 16.22 -22.82 -31.57
N LEU A 4 16.58 -21.77 -32.29
CA LEU A 4 17.15 -21.82 -33.63
C LEU A 4 18.60 -22.37 -33.63
N ASN A 5 19.32 -22.18 -32.52
CA ASN A 5 20.68 -22.67 -32.36
C ASN A 5 20.78 -24.23 -32.42
N LEU A 6 19.66 -24.93 -32.15
CA LEU A 6 19.59 -26.39 -32.33
C LEU A 6 19.59 -26.86 -33.81
N LEU A 7 19.17 -25.96 -34.72
CA LEU A 7 18.99 -26.22 -36.14
C LEU A 7 20.17 -25.75 -36.98
N VAL A 8 21.13 -25.02 -36.37
CA VAL A 8 22.30 -24.48 -37.07
C VAL A 8 23.54 -25.31 -36.68
N ASP A 9 24.16 -25.92 -37.65
CA ASP A 9 25.41 -26.66 -37.44
C ASP A 9 26.57 -25.72 -37.09
N GLY A 10 27.44 -26.14 -36.15
CA GLY A 10 28.59 -25.36 -35.69
C GLY A 10 28.32 -24.35 -34.60
N VAL A 11 27.10 -24.27 -34.05
CA VAL A 11 26.76 -23.41 -32.90
C VAL A 11 26.99 -24.11 -31.57
N LEU A 12 26.70 -25.42 -31.52
CA LEU A 12 26.90 -26.22 -30.31
C LEU A 12 28.32 -26.84 -30.35
N ARG A 13 28.95 -26.80 -29.17
CA ARG A 13 30.30 -27.41 -28.97
C ARG A 13 30.29 -28.88 -29.29
N GLU A 14 31.37 -29.37 -29.93
CA GLU A 14 31.56 -30.80 -30.19
C GLU A 14 31.54 -31.56 -28.84
N GLY A 15 30.64 -32.56 -28.73
CA GLY A 15 30.44 -33.33 -27.50
C GLY A 15 29.45 -32.73 -26.50
N ALA A 16 28.95 -31.52 -26.72
CA ALA A 16 27.89 -30.97 -25.85
C ALA A 16 26.59 -31.76 -26.02
N PRO A 17 25.90 -32.14 -24.93
CA PRO A 17 24.69 -32.93 -25.02
C PRO A 17 23.53 -32.06 -25.56
N ARG A 18 23.19 -32.22 -26.85
CA ARG A 18 22.07 -31.50 -27.50
C ARG A 18 20.78 -31.60 -26.73
N TRP A 19 20.55 -32.71 -26.01
CA TRP A 19 19.41 -32.88 -25.14
C TRP A 19 19.40 -31.91 -23.95
N ALA A 20 20.56 -31.61 -23.34
CA ALA A 20 20.64 -30.66 -22.21
C ALA A 20 20.25 -29.26 -22.65
N TYR A 21 20.70 -28.81 -23.83
CA TYR A 21 20.29 -27.54 -24.40
C TYR A 21 18.78 -27.51 -24.70
N ALA A 22 18.22 -28.57 -25.28
CA ALA A 22 16.79 -28.68 -25.57
C ALA A 22 15.95 -28.66 -24.30
N VAL A 23 16.35 -29.41 -23.26
CA VAL A 23 15.66 -29.38 -21.93
C VAL A 23 15.68 -27.97 -21.32
N THR A 24 16.81 -27.26 -21.43
CA THR A 24 16.91 -25.88 -20.92
C THR A 24 15.94 -24.95 -21.64
N MET A 25 15.76 -25.07 -22.95
CA MET A 25 14.78 -24.30 -23.71
C MET A 25 13.34 -24.62 -23.28
N VAL A 26 13.03 -25.91 -23.10
CA VAL A 26 11.71 -26.35 -22.62
C VAL A 26 11.41 -25.76 -21.20
N LEU A 27 12.41 -25.81 -20.30
CA LEU A 27 12.28 -25.22 -18.96
C LEU A 27 12.03 -23.71 -19.00
N LEU A 28 12.69 -22.96 -19.90
CA LEU A 28 12.47 -21.55 -20.12
C LEU A 28 11.03 -21.25 -20.54
N PHE A 29 10.51 -22.00 -21.53
CA PHE A 29 9.13 -21.84 -21.98
C PHE A 29 8.11 -22.24 -20.89
N ALA A 30 8.37 -23.34 -20.17
CA ALA A 30 7.52 -23.78 -19.06
C ALA A 30 7.48 -22.74 -17.94
N LEU A 31 8.63 -22.12 -17.62
CA LEU A 31 8.74 -21.05 -16.65
C LEU A 31 7.96 -19.80 -17.07
N ALA A 32 8.10 -19.38 -18.33
CA ALA A 32 7.36 -18.25 -18.88
C ALA A 32 5.84 -18.50 -18.85
N ALA A 33 5.39 -19.70 -19.24
CA ALA A 33 3.99 -20.12 -19.18
C ALA A 33 3.47 -20.14 -17.73
N HIS A 34 4.26 -20.67 -16.79
CA HIS A 34 3.90 -20.70 -15.36
C HIS A 34 3.67 -19.29 -14.80
N LEU A 35 4.57 -18.34 -15.13
CA LEU A 35 4.45 -16.95 -14.71
C LEU A 35 3.22 -16.27 -15.33
N ALA A 36 2.95 -16.53 -16.61
CA ALA A 36 1.77 -15.99 -17.30
C ALA A 36 0.43 -16.47 -16.68
N ILE A 37 0.39 -17.73 -16.25
CA ILE A 37 -0.83 -18.32 -15.67
C ILE A 37 -1.05 -17.87 -14.22
N ARG A 38 -0.01 -17.80 -13.41
CA ARG A 38 -0.16 -17.48 -11.96
C ARG A 38 -0.37 -16.00 -11.65
N GLY A 39 0.02 -15.08 -12.51
CA GLY A 39 -0.22 -13.63 -12.40
C GLY A 39 0.38 -12.93 -11.16
N ARG A 40 0.52 -13.62 -10.03
CA ARG A 40 1.11 -13.10 -8.78
C ARG A 40 2.09 -14.10 -8.19
N VAL A 41 3.33 -13.68 -8.00
CA VAL A 41 4.42 -14.51 -7.46
C VAL A 41 4.98 -13.84 -6.21
N GLY A 42 5.11 -14.58 -5.11
CA GLY A 42 5.70 -14.07 -3.87
C GLY A 42 7.21 -13.80 -4.01
N GLN A 43 7.76 -12.96 -3.15
CA GLN A 43 9.18 -12.51 -3.20
C GLN A 43 10.18 -13.67 -3.24
N ALA A 44 9.98 -14.70 -2.41
CA ALA A 44 10.87 -15.86 -2.36
C ALA A 44 10.85 -16.64 -3.71
N HIS A 45 9.67 -16.83 -4.30
CA HIS A 45 9.54 -17.46 -5.60
C HIS A 45 10.20 -16.63 -6.70
N THR A 46 10.02 -15.31 -6.69
CA THR A 46 10.67 -14.41 -7.65
C THR A 46 12.20 -14.51 -7.57
N PHE A 47 12.75 -14.55 -6.36
CA PHE A 47 14.20 -14.72 -6.18
C PHE A 47 14.71 -16.03 -6.77
N VAL A 48 14.03 -17.15 -6.51
CA VAL A 48 14.36 -18.46 -7.09
C VAL A 48 14.26 -18.44 -8.61
N LEU A 49 13.22 -17.81 -9.17
CA LEU A 49 13.02 -17.73 -10.62
C LEU A 49 14.11 -16.90 -11.31
N VAL A 50 14.56 -15.82 -10.69
CA VAL A 50 15.64 -14.98 -11.21
C VAL A 50 16.97 -15.77 -11.21
N LEU A 51 17.30 -16.45 -10.10
CA LEU A 51 18.48 -17.32 -10.03
C LEU A 51 18.41 -18.49 -11.00
N LEU A 52 17.24 -19.07 -11.21
CA LEU A 52 17.04 -20.11 -12.21
C LEU A 52 17.33 -19.59 -13.63
N GLY A 53 16.94 -18.36 -13.94
CA GLY A 53 17.28 -17.69 -15.19
C GLY A 53 18.79 -17.57 -15.41
N ASP A 54 19.51 -17.23 -14.35
CA ASP A 54 20.98 -17.15 -14.37
C ASP A 54 21.63 -18.52 -14.60
N VAL A 55 21.15 -19.57 -13.91
CA VAL A 55 21.64 -20.95 -14.10
C VAL A 55 21.35 -21.46 -15.52
N ILE A 56 20.17 -21.17 -16.04
CA ILE A 56 19.78 -21.49 -17.41
C ILE A 56 20.75 -20.84 -18.40
N TYR A 57 21.08 -19.57 -18.23
CA TYR A 57 22.05 -18.88 -19.05
C TYR A 57 23.42 -19.57 -18.98
N LEU A 58 23.91 -19.94 -17.80
CA LEU A 58 25.20 -20.61 -17.63
C LEU A 58 25.23 -21.95 -18.36
N VAL A 59 24.17 -22.76 -18.26
CA VAL A 59 24.06 -24.03 -18.99
C VAL A 59 24.10 -23.82 -20.51
N VAL A 60 23.37 -22.81 -21.00
CA VAL A 60 23.37 -22.45 -22.42
C VAL A 60 24.78 -22.10 -22.91
N VAL A 61 25.49 -21.25 -22.14
CA VAL A 61 26.87 -20.84 -22.51
C VAL A 61 27.84 -22.03 -22.56
N LEU A 62 27.73 -22.96 -21.62
CA LEU A 62 28.58 -24.14 -21.57
C LEU A 62 28.35 -25.09 -22.77
N CYS A 63 27.17 -25.05 -23.38
CA CYS A 63 26.81 -25.84 -24.54
C CYS A 63 27.20 -25.19 -25.89
N ILE A 64 27.55 -23.92 -25.92
CA ILE A 64 27.82 -23.14 -27.14
C ILE A 64 29.33 -23.09 -27.42
N GLU A 65 29.72 -23.22 -28.69
CA GLU A 65 31.12 -23.19 -29.15
C GLU A 65 31.74 -21.80 -28.97
N ASP A 66 31.05 -20.74 -29.44
CA ASP A 66 31.47 -19.36 -29.31
C ASP A 66 30.44 -18.54 -28.51
N PRO A 67 30.60 -18.47 -27.16
CA PRO A 67 29.67 -17.69 -26.29
C PRO A 67 29.62 -16.22 -26.63
N LEU A 68 30.70 -15.61 -27.08
CA LEU A 68 30.73 -14.18 -27.41
C LEU A 68 29.86 -13.85 -28.61
N ARG A 69 29.73 -14.78 -29.55
CA ARG A 69 28.93 -14.62 -30.76
C ARG A 69 27.47 -15.03 -30.58
N TYR A 70 27.18 -16.09 -29.85
CA TYR A 70 25.85 -16.73 -29.82
C TYR A 70 25.14 -16.63 -28.47
N ALA A 71 25.84 -16.36 -27.38
CA ALA A 71 25.29 -16.30 -26.03
C ALA A 71 25.96 -15.22 -25.17
N THR A 72 25.91 -13.97 -25.60
CA THR A 72 26.56 -12.87 -24.89
C THR A 72 25.98 -12.70 -23.46
N PRO A 73 26.80 -12.22 -22.49
CA PRO A 73 26.33 -11.91 -21.13
C PRO A 73 25.13 -10.95 -21.07
N LEU A 74 24.84 -10.20 -22.14
CA LEU A 74 23.65 -9.34 -22.24
C LEU A 74 22.33 -10.13 -22.11
N MET A 75 22.31 -11.44 -22.33
CA MET A 75 21.11 -12.27 -22.08
C MET A 75 20.72 -12.31 -20.60
N LEU A 76 21.65 -12.04 -19.68
CA LEU A 76 21.38 -11.86 -18.24
C LEU A 76 20.64 -10.56 -17.93
N LEU A 77 20.43 -9.67 -18.91
CA LEU A 77 19.69 -8.44 -18.71
C LEU A 77 18.24 -8.71 -18.25
N PHE A 78 17.60 -9.75 -18.79
CA PHE A 78 16.23 -10.09 -18.42
C PHE A 78 16.09 -10.50 -16.95
N PRO A 79 16.86 -11.47 -16.40
CA PRO A 79 16.81 -11.77 -14.97
C PRO A 79 17.27 -10.58 -14.10
N ALA A 80 18.26 -9.79 -14.55
CA ALA A 80 18.72 -8.62 -13.84
C ALA A 80 17.63 -7.54 -13.70
N LEU A 81 16.91 -7.23 -14.77
CA LEU A 81 15.79 -6.26 -14.74
C LEU A 81 14.60 -6.80 -13.94
N ALA A 82 14.27 -8.10 -14.08
CA ALA A 82 13.23 -8.74 -13.29
C ALA A 82 13.58 -8.70 -11.79
N GLY A 83 14.83 -9.02 -11.43
CA GLY A 83 15.33 -8.90 -10.07
C GLY A 83 15.20 -7.46 -9.53
N ALA A 84 15.60 -6.47 -10.32
CA ALA A 84 15.51 -5.06 -9.95
C ALA A 84 14.07 -4.58 -9.74
N TRP A 85 13.12 -5.12 -10.51
CA TRP A 85 11.72 -4.73 -10.42
C TRP A 85 10.99 -5.37 -9.23
N PHE A 86 11.28 -6.62 -8.89
CA PHE A 86 10.50 -7.37 -7.91
C PHE A 86 11.21 -7.59 -6.57
N LEU A 87 12.54 -7.57 -6.53
CA LEU A 87 13.28 -7.88 -5.31
C LEU A 87 13.53 -6.63 -4.45
N PRO A 88 13.56 -6.77 -3.12
CA PRO A 88 14.11 -5.76 -2.22
C PRO A 88 15.64 -5.72 -2.33
N LEU A 89 16.26 -4.64 -1.79
CA LEU A 89 17.70 -4.37 -1.99
C LEU A 89 18.62 -5.54 -1.62
N ARG A 90 18.39 -6.20 -0.48
CA ARG A 90 19.27 -7.29 0.00
C ARG A 90 19.32 -8.48 -0.98
N PRO A 91 18.19 -9.11 -1.37
CA PRO A 91 18.20 -10.15 -2.40
C PRO A 91 18.72 -9.68 -3.76
N LEU A 92 18.45 -8.42 -4.14
CA LEU A 92 19.00 -7.85 -5.36
C LEU A 92 20.53 -7.79 -5.34
N CYS A 93 21.15 -7.37 -4.23
CA CYS A 93 22.61 -7.37 -4.09
C CYS A 93 23.19 -8.80 -4.20
N VAL A 94 22.53 -9.80 -3.63
CA VAL A 94 22.95 -11.20 -3.76
C VAL A 94 22.89 -11.66 -5.22
N HIS A 95 21.80 -11.31 -5.93
CA HIS A 95 21.66 -11.60 -7.36
C HIS A 95 22.75 -10.89 -8.19
N MET A 96 23.06 -9.62 -7.92
CA MET A 96 24.13 -8.87 -8.61
C MET A 96 25.50 -9.53 -8.43
N LEU A 97 25.80 -10.05 -7.24
CA LEU A 97 27.02 -10.84 -6.99
C LEU A 97 27.02 -12.16 -7.78
N ALA A 98 25.89 -12.86 -7.80
CA ALA A 98 25.73 -14.09 -8.57
C ALA A 98 25.93 -13.84 -10.06
N THR A 99 25.29 -12.81 -10.62
CA THR A 99 25.45 -12.38 -12.03
C THR A 99 26.92 -12.07 -12.36
N THR A 100 27.66 -11.42 -11.46
CA THR A 100 29.10 -11.15 -11.66
C THR A 100 29.90 -12.45 -11.72
N GLY A 101 29.64 -13.39 -10.81
CA GLY A 101 30.29 -14.73 -10.83
C GLY A 101 29.96 -15.52 -12.09
N ILE A 102 28.72 -15.46 -12.56
CA ILE A 102 28.25 -16.11 -13.77
C ILE A 102 28.90 -15.50 -15.02
N CYS A 103 29.06 -14.17 -15.09
CA CYS A 103 29.82 -13.53 -16.18
C CYS A 103 31.26 -14.02 -16.24
N LEU A 104 31.92 -14.12 -15.09
CA LEU A 104 33.28 -14.68 -15.02
C LEU A 104 33.33 -16.13 -15.52
N ALA A 105 32.43 -16.98 -15.00
CA ALA A 105 32.38 -18.40 -15.37
C ALA A 105 32.05 -18.60 -16.85
N ALA A 106 31.13 -17.82 -17.38
CA ALA A 106 30.69 -17.90 -18.78
C ALA A 106 31.79 -17.48 -19.79
N LEU A 107 32.59 -16.49 -19.40
CA LEU A 107 33.67 -15.97 -20.28
C LEU A 107 34.99 -16.70 -20.11
N TRP A 108 35.18 -17.46 -19.03
CA TRP A 108 36.43 -18.17 -18.72
C TRP A 108 36.97 -19.00 -19.90
N PRO A 109 36.13 -19.81 -20.59
CA PRO A 109 36.66 -20.64 -21.69
C PRO A 109 37.07 -19.86 -22.94
N SER A 110 36.72 -18.58 -23.06
CA SER A 110 36.92 -17.74 -24.24
C SER A 110 38.16 -16.84 -24.14
N TYR A 111 38.87 -16.85 -23.00
CA TYR A 111 40.01 -15.97 -22.76
C TYR A 111 41.23 -16.72 -22.24
N ASP A 112 42.36 -16.65 -22.97
CA ASP A 112 43.64 -17.25 -22.56
C ASP A 112 44.40 -16.43 -21.53
N ASN A 113 44.04 -15.13 -21.35
CA ASN A 113 44.72 -14.26 -20.39
C ASN A 113 43.76 -13.74 -19.34
N ALA A 114 44.22 -13.70 -18.07
CA ALA A 114 43.43 -13.27 -16.94
C ALA A 114 43.00 -11.79 -17.02
N VAL A 115 43.82 -10.93 -17.61
CA VAL A 115 43.52 -9.49 -17.71
C VAL A 115 42.33 -9.25 -18.66
N GLY A 116 42.34 -9.88 -19.84
CA GLY A 116 41.21 -9.78 -20.79
C GLY A 116 39.92 -10.32 -20.23
N LEU A 117 39.96 -11.45 -19.52
CA LEU A 117 38.81 -12.05 -18.83
C LEU A 117 38.23 -11.08 -17.78
N VAL A 118 39.07 -10.55 -16.89
CA VAL A 118 38.62 -9.66 -15.81
C VAL A 118 38.04 -8.37 -16.38
N VAL A 119 38.66 -7.77 -17.39
CA VAL A 119 38.16 -6.55 -18.03
C VAL A 119 36.80 -6.83 -18.67
N GLN A 120 36.67 -7.87 -19.48
CA GLN A 120 35.40 -8.17 -20.18
C GLN A 120 34.28 -8.59 -19.25
N ALA A 121 34.58 -9.42 -18.24
CA ALA A 121 33.61 -9.80 -17.23
C ALA A 121 33.19 -8.58 -16.38
N GLY A 122 34.16 -7.72 -16.03
CA GLY A 122 33.89 -6.48 -15.29
C GLY A 122 32.99 -5.51 -16.06
N VAL A 123 33.25 -5.31 -17.35
CA VAL A 123 32.41 -4.47 -18.23
C VAL A 123 31.01 -5.08 -18.35
N SER A 124 30.88 -6.38 -18.61
CA SER A 124 29.60 -7.04 -18.78
C SER A 124 28.78 -7.00 -17.48
N ALA A 125 29.35 -7.48 -16.38
CA ALA A 125 28.69 -7.48 -15.08
C ALA A 125 28.40 -6.05 -14.57
N GLY A 126 29.34 -5.13 -14.78
CA GLY A 126 29.17 -3.72 -14.42
C GLY A 126 27.99 -3.08 -15.15
N THR A 127 27.87 -3.32 -16.45
CA THR A 127 26.74 -2.81 -17.25
C THR A 127 25.41 -3.38 -16.79
N LEU A 128 25.34 -4.70 -16.57
CA LEU A 128 24.13 -5.39 -16.09
C LEU A 128 23.72 -4.89 -14.69
N ASN A 129 24.67 -4.82 -13.78
CA ASN A 129 24.44 -4.37 -12.42
C ASN A 129 24.08 -2.89 -12.35
N ALA A 130 24.69 -2.03 -13.18
CA ALA A 130 24.33 -0.62 -13.29
C ALA A 130 22.88 -0.46 -13.82
N ALA A 131 22.50 -1.23 -14.84
CA ALA A 131 21.14 -1.23 -15.36
C ALA A 131 20.13 -1.69 -14.31
N ALA A 132 20.41 -2.79 -13.60
CA ALA A 132 19.57 -3.31 -12.52
C ALA A 132 19.43 -2.29 -11.38
N MET A 133 20.51 -1.68 -10.92
CA MET A 133 20.48 -0.66 -9.89
C MET A 133 19.71 0.59 -10.34
N GLY A 134 19.89 1.02 -11.58
CA GLY A 134 19.16 2.15 -12.18
C GLY A 134 17.64 1.90 -12.17
N VAL A 135 17.19 0.71 -12.59
CA VAL A 135 15.76 0.32 -12.57
C VAL A 135 15.24 0.26 -11.14
N TYR A 136 16.00 -0.32 -10.20
CA TYR A 136 15.63 -0.37 -8.80
C TYR A 136 15.44 1.04 -8.20
N LEU A 137 16.38 1.95 -8.45
CA LEU A 137 16.30 3.34 -7.96
C LEU A 137 15.14 4.11 -8.61
N LEU A 138 14.94 3.91 -9.92
CA LEU A 138 13.80 4.52 -10.64
C LEU A 138 12.47 4.04 -10.08
N ARG A 139 12.31 2.74 -9.88
CA ARG A 139 11.12 2.16 -9.23
C ARG A 139 10.87 2.78 -7.85
N GLN A 140 11.91 2.88 -7.01
CA GLN A 140 11.78 3.51 -5.70
C GLN A 140 11.35 4.98 -5.79
N ARG A 141 11.90 5.70 -6.77
CA ARG A 141 11.56 7.11 -6.98
C ARG A 141 10.09 7.27 -7.42
N VAL A 142 9.65 6.44 -8.35
CA VAL A 142 8.24 6.41 -8.80
C VAL A 142 7.30 6.06 -7.65
N GLN A 143 7.62 5.06 -6.84
CA GLN A 143 6.82 4.70 -5.67
C GLN A 143 6.71 5.85 -4.67
N ARG A 144 7.81 6.53 -4.35
CA ARG A 144 7.80 7.72 -3.45
C ARG A 144 6.97 8.88 -4.02
N LEU A 145 7.02 9.10 -5.33
CA LEU A 145 6.20 10.14 -5.98
C LEU A 145 4.71 9.79 -5.93
N LEU A 146 4.33 8.52 -6.14
CA LEU A 146 2.95 8.06 -6.00
C LEU A 146 2.46 8.22 -4.56
N GLU A 147 3.23 7.78 -3.57
CA GLU A 147 2.93 7.96 -2.15
C GLU A 147 2.80 9.45 -1.78
N ALA A 148 3.68 10.32 -2.30
CA ALA A 148 3.59 11.76 -2.09
C ALA A 148 2.31 12.35 -2.72
N THR A 149 1.89 11.86 -3.88
CA THR A 149 0.64 12.30 -4.53
C THR A 149 -0.59 11.81 -3.75
N GLU A 150 -0.58 10.58 -3.27
CA GLU A 150 -1.64 10.05 -2.39
C GLU A 150 -1.71 10.81 -1.06
N THR A 151 -0.56 11.22 -0.50
CA THR A 151 -0.54 12.05 0.72
C THR A 151 -1.06 13.47 0.50
N LEU A 152 -1.08 13.97 -0.72
CA LEU A 152 -1.71 15.25 -1.08
C LEU A 152 -3.22 15.12 -1.33
N SER A 153 -3.72 13.91 -1.56
CA SER A 153 -5.16 13.70 -1.73
C SER A 153 -5.90 13.94 -0.41
N HIS A 154 -6.96 14.72 -0.47
CA HIS A 154 -7.88 14.95 0.65
C HIS A 154 -9.04 13.96 0.67
N GLN A 155 -9.12 13.08 -0.33
CA GLN A 155 -10.19 12.11 -0.49
C GLN A 155 -9.68 10.67 -0.34
N ASP A 156 -10.56 9.80 0.13
CA ASP A 156 -10.39 8.35 0.14
C ASP A 156 -10.61 7.82 -1.28
N SER A 157 -9.66 7.08 -1.81
CA SER A 157 -9.67 6.62 -3.20
C SER A 157 -10.77 5.61 -3.53
N LEU A 158 -11.31 4.91 -2.53
CA LEU A 158 -12.39 3.93 -2.72
C LEU A 158 -13.76 4.60 -2.76
N THR A 159 -14.01 5.50 -1.81
CA THR A 159 -15.34 6.05 -1.53
C THR A 159 -15.54 7.47 -2.04
N GLY A 160 -14.46 8.19 -2.37
CA GLY A 160 -14.51 9.61 -2.75
C GLY A 160 -14.83 10.56 -1.59
N LEU A 161 -15.11 10.05 -0.39
CA LEU A 161 -15.29 10.85 0.81
C LEU A 161 -13.99 11.52 1.22
N TYR A 162 -14.06 12.54 2.07
CA TYR A 162 -12.83 13.06 2.68
C TYR A 162 -12.12 11.97 3.48
N ASN A 163 -10.80 12.02 3.49
CA ASN A 163 -10.00 11.10 4.28
C ASN A 163 -9.74 11.68 5.70
N ARG A 164 -9.16 10.84 6.56
CA ARG A 164 -8.79 11.22 7.92
C ARG A 164 -7.91 12.47 7.99
N ARG A 165 -6.98 12.62 7.04
CA ARG A 165 -6.07 13.77 7.01
C ARG A 165 -6.83 15.07 6.82
N TYR A 166 -7.74 15.12 5.86
CA TYR A 166 -8.59 16.30 5.63
C TYR A 166 -9.46 16.63 6.83
N LEU A 167 -10.02 15.58 7.49
CA LEU A 167 -10.77 15.74 8.73
C LEU A 167 -9.94 16.49 9.79
N VAL A 168 -8.70 16.04 10.05
CA VAL A 168 -7.78 16.64 11.03
C VAL A 168 -7.43 18.09 10.67
N GLU A 169 -7.24 18.36 9.40
CA GLU A 169 -6.88 19.69 8.89
C GLU A 169 -8.05 20.68 8.98
N GLN A 170 -9.28 20.27 8.67
CA GLN A 170 -10.45 21.14 8.65
C GLN A 170 -11.10 21.33 10.04
N ALA A 171 -11.01 20.35 10.88
CA ALA A 171 -11.68 20.33 12.16
C ALA A 171 -11.37 21.53 13.10
N PRO A 172 -10.13 22.04 13.19
CA PRO A 172 -9.84 23.25 13.95
C PRO A 172 -10.53 24.49 13.39
N ARG A 173 -10.77 24.52 12.08
CA ARG A 173 -11.53 25.61 11.43
C ARG A 173 -13.00 25.53 11.82
N MET A 174 -13.59 24.35 11.76
CA MET A 174 -14.98 24.11 12.17
C MET A 174 -15.19 24.43 13.65
N TRP A 175 -14.25 24.06 14.53
CA TRP A 175 -14.28 24.38 15.94
C TRP A 175 -14.33 25.89 16.19
N ARG A 176 -13.41 26.63 15.53
CA ARG A 176 -13.36 28.10 15.63
C ARG A 176 -14.60 28.76 15.04
N GLN A 177 -15.16 28.24 13.96
CA GLN A 177 -16.39 28.74 13.37
C GLN A 177 -17.58 28.53 14.30
N ALA A 178 -17.78 27.33 14.84
CA ALA A 178 -18.85 27.03 15.80
C ALA A 178 -18.76 27.93 17.04
N ARG A 179 -17.54 28.26 17.50
CA ARG A 179 -17.33 29.21 18.59
C ARG A 179 -17.80 30.62 18.23
N ARG A 180 -17.42 31.13 17.03
CA ARG A 180 -17.84 32.47 16.58
C ARG A 180 -19.34 32.57 16.42
N ASP A 181 -19.97 31.52 15.93
CA ASP A 181 -21.40 31.47 15.67
C ASP A 181 -22.23 31.19 16.96
N GLY A 182 -21.56 30.91 18.08
CA GLY A 182 -22.22 30.59 19.35
C GLY A 182 -22.96 29.26 19.38
N VAL A 183 -22.70 28.38 18.39
CA VAL A 183 -23.31 27.06 18.24
C VAL A 183 -22.44 25.95 18.81
N GLN A 184 -22.96 24.75 18.88
CA GLN A 184 -22.24 23.55 19.31
C GLN A 184 -21.67 22.83 18.09
N LEU A 185 -20.56 22.10 18.28
CA LEU A 185 -20.03 21.13 17.29
C LEU A 185 -20.42 19.74 17.72
N SER A 186 -20.95 18.95 16.79
CA SER A 186 -21.23 17.53 16.97
C SER A 186 -20.19 16.70 16.22
N ALA A 187 -19.75 15.60 16.82
CA ALA A 187 -19.03 14.53 16.16
C ALA A 187 -19.86 13.25 16.20
N MET A 188 -19.93 12.58 15.09
CA MET A 188 -20.58 11.27 14.95
C MET A 188 -19.53 10.30 14.41
N VAL A 189 -19.30 9.21 15.13
CA VAL A 189 -18.47 8.09 14.70
C VAL A 189 -19.41 6.96 14.32
N LEU A 190 -19.28 6.50 13.08
CA LEU A 190 -20.06 5.39 12.51
C LEU A 190 -19.12 4.24 12.22
N ASP A 191 -19.57 3.03 12.53
CA ASP A 191 -18.86 1.79 12.19
C ASP A 191 -19.88 0.80 11.62
N LEU A 192 -19.53 0.19 10.48
CA LEU A 192 -20.44 -0.71 9.76
C LEU A 192 -20.52 -2.06 10.47
N ASP A 193 -21.73 -2.40 10.88
CA ASP A 193 -21.99 -3.62 11.65
C ASP A 193 -21.68 -4.87 10.84
N HIS A 194 -20.89 -5.77 11.42
CA HIS A 194 -20.52 -7.07 10.82
C HIS A 194 -19.82 -6.98 9.46
N PHE A 195 -19.20 -5.83 9.11
CA PHE A 195 -18.56 -5.64 7.82
C PHE A 195 -17.44 -6.65 7.55
N LYS A 196 -16.65 -6.99 8.57
CA LYS A 196 -15.65 -8.05 8.45
C LYS A 196 -16.25 -9.39 8.04
N ARG A 197 -17.40 -9.78 8.64
CA ARG A 197 -18.11 -11.03 8.28
C ARG A 197 -18.57 -11.00 6.82
N LEU A 198 -19.07 -9.87 6.35
CA LEU A 198 -19.45 -9.69 4.94
C LEU A 198 -18.23 -9.90 4.02
N ASN A 199 -17.06 -9.31 4.36
CA ASN A 199 -15.85 -9.54 3.59
C ASN A 199 -15.37 -10.99 3.60
N ASP A 200 -15.44 -11.64 4.77
CA ASP A 200 -15.02 -13.05 4.92
C ASP A 200 -15.95 -14.01 4.14
N GLU A 201 -17.23 -13.68 4.00
CA GLU A 201 -18.24 -14.49 3.33
C GLU A 201 -18.29 -14.25 1.81
N PHE A 202 -18.23 -12.97 1.36
CA PHE A 202 -18.45 -12.57 -0.04
C PHE A 202 -17.21 -12.01 -0.73
N GLY A 203 -16.11 -11.83 0.00
CA GLY A 203 -14.86 -11.29 -0.51
C GLY A 203 -14.79 -9.76 -0.47
N HIS A 204 -13.56 -9.24 -0.53
CA HIS A 204 -13.27 -7.80 -0.42
C HIS A 204 -13.91 -6.95 -1.53
N ALA A 205 -14.09 -7.51 -2.74
CA ALA A 205 -14.71 -6.79 -3.85
C ALA A 205 -16.16 -6.39 -3.54
N VAL A 206 -16.93 -7.29 -2.88
CA VAL A 206 -18.28 -7.02 -2.42
C VAL A 206 -18.28 -6.00 -1.29
N GLY A 207 -17.36 -6.12 -0.34
CA GLY A 207 -17.18 -5.12 0.71
C GLY A 207 -16.89 -3.72 0.16
N ASP A 208 -16.03 -3.62 -0.84
CA ASP A 208 -15.73 -2.36 -1.52
C ASP A 208 -16.97 -1.76 -2.22
N SER A 209 -17.82 -2.59 -2.84
CA SER A 209 -19.08 -2.16 -3.45
C SER A 209 -20.05 -1.63 -2.38
N VAL A 210 -20.18 -2.32 -1.25
CA VAL A 210 -20.99 -1.87 -0.11
C VAL A 210 -20.48 -0.55 0.45
N LEU A 211 -19.16 -0.37 0.60
CA LEU A 211 -18.58 0.90 1.07
C LEU A 211 -18.89 2.08 0.15
N ARG A 212 -18.85 1.87 -1.18
CA ARG A 212 -19.23 2.92 -2.15
C ARG A 212 -20.72 3.28 -2.05
N ALA A 213 -21.57 2.28 -1.93
CA ALA A 213 -23.01 2.50 -1.77
C ALA A 213 -23.33 3.27 -0.47
N VAL A 214 -22.71 2.90 0.64
CA VAL A 214 -22.82 3.59 1.93
C VAL A 214 -22.32 5.05 1.81
N ALA A 215 -21.17 5.27 1.19
CA ALA A 215 -20.60 6.61 0.99
C ALA A 215 -21.55 7.52 0.19
N THR A 216 -22.12 7.00 -0.89
CA THR A 216 -23.10 7.71 -1.72
C THR A 216 -24.34 8.07 -0.93
N SER A 217 -24.90 7.12 -0.17
CA SER A 217 -26.08 7.34 0.67
C SER A 217 -25.84 8.37 1.78
N LEU A 218 -24.67 8.30 2.44
CA LEU A 218 -24.31 9.26 3.49
C LEU A 218 -24.06 10.66 2.93
N THR A 219 -23.46 10.79 1.74
CA THR A 219 -23.25 12.08 1.07
C THR A 219 -24.60 12.79 0.83
N GLY A 220 -25.63 12.04 0.45
CA GLY A 220 -27.00 12.57 0.33
C GLY A 220 -27.68 12.90 1.66
N ALA A 221 -27.18 12.33 2.76
CA ALA A 221 -27.77 12.49 4.09
C ALA A 221 -27.11 13.60 4.93
N VAL A 222 -25.91 14.06 4.62
CA VAL A 222 -25.24 15.19 5.31
C VAL A 222 -25.64 16.53 4.68
N ARG A 223 -25.43 17.63 5.42
CA ARG A 223 -25.57 18.99 4.88
C ARG A 223 -24.28 19.41 4.16
N PRO A 224 -24.32 20.35 3.21
CA PRO A 224 -23.12 20.87 2.56
C PRO A 224 -22.07 21.45 3.52
N ALA A 225 -22.48 21.92 4.71
CA ALA A 225 -21.58 22.43 5.74
C ALA A 225 -21.03 21.36 6.68
N ASP A 226 -21.56 20.14 6.64
CA ASP A 226 -21.06 19.02 7.42
C ASP A 226 -19.85 18.40 6.74
N LEU A 227 -18.88 17.93 7.52
CA LEU A 227 -17.71 17.24 7.05
C LEU A 227 -17.93 15.74 7.22
N LEU A 228 -17.96 14.99 6.13
CA LEU A 228 -18.04 13.53 6.12
C LEU A 228 -16.70 12.95 5.65
N ALA A 229 -16.07 12.13 6.49
CA ALA A 229 -14.78 11.53 6.21
C ALA A 229 -14.78 10.03 6.51
N ARG A 230 -14.04 9.25 5.72
CA ARG A 230 -13.67 7.87 6.04
C ARG A 230 -12.33 7.87 6.76
N THR A 231 -12.28 7.31 7.95
CA THR A 231 -11.13 7.39 8.86
C THR A 231 -10.41 6.05 9.05
N GLY A 232 -11.08 4.96 8.69
CA GLY A 232 -10.59 3.59 8.78
C GLY A 232 -11.18 2.69 7.71
N GLY A 233 -10.99 1.38 7.81
CA GLY A 233 -11.53 0.41 6.86
C GLY A 233 -13.04 0.48 6.71
N GLU A 234 -13.75 0.44 7.83
CA GLU A 234 -15.22 0.45 7.94
C GLU A 234 -15.75 1.60 8.82
N GLU A 235 -14.83 2.53 9.20
CA GLU A 235 -15.11 3.64 10.08
C GLU A 235 -15.30 4.96 9.31
N LEU A 236 -16.37 5.69 9.65
CA LEU A 236 -16.67 7.00 9.09
C LEU A 236 -16.90 8.01 10.23
N VAL A 237 -16.54 9.25 9.97
CA VAL A 237 -16.73 10.36 10.93
C VAL A 237 -17.48 11.50 10.25
N VAL A 238 -18.50 12.02 10.94
CA VAL A 238 -19.20 13.23 10.52
C VAL A 238 -19.01 14.30 11.57
N LEU A 239 -18.58 15.49 11.14
CA LEU A 239 -18.56 16.70 11.98
C LEU A 239 -19.60 17.70 11.44
N GLY A 240 -20.42 18.26 12.31
CA GLY A 240 -21.42 19.23 11.92
C GLY A 240 -21.76 20.20 13.06
N SER A 241 -22.08 21.45 12.70
CA SER A 241 -22.58 22.43 13.66
C SER A 241 -24.04 22.18 14.00
N VAL A 242 -24.38 22.24 15.26
CA VAL A 242 -25.75 22.04 15.77
C VAL A 242 -26.11 23.10 16.81
N GLY A 243 -27.35 23.57 16.78
CA GLY A 243 -27.86 24.52 17.79
C GLY A 243 -28.14 23.82 19.13
N VAL A 244 -28.71 22.61 19.06
CA VAL A 244 -29.08 21.81 20.22
C VAL A 244 -28.76 20.33 20.01
N VAL A 245 -28.56 19.60 21.09
CA VAL A 245 -28.23 18.16 21.05
C VAL A 245 -29.26 17.34 20.26
N ALA A 246 -30.55 17.73 20.34
CA ALA A 246 -31.61 17.04 19.58
C ALA A 246 -31.44 17.10 18.06
N GLU A 247 -30.81 18.15 17.51
CA GLU A 247 -30.48 18.23 16.08
C GLU A 247 -29.38 17.25 15.72
N GLY A 248 -28.33 17.16 16.56
CA GLY A 248 -27.28 16.15 16.39
C GLY A 248 -27.87 14.74 16.40
N ARG A 249 -28.79 14.45 17.30
CA ARG A 249 -29.46 13.14 17.38
C ARG A 249 -30.28 12.84 16.10
N ARG A 250 -31.03 13.83 15.60
CA ARG A 250 -31.78 13.68 14.34
C ARG A 250 -30.87 13.42 13.15
N LEU A 251 -29.73 14.12 13.09
CA LEU A 251 -28.74 13.88 12.05
C LEU A 251 -28.14 12.48 12.18
N ALA A 252 -27.71 12.06 13.37
CA ALA A 252 -27.15 10.72 13.60
C ALA A 252 -28.15 9.61 13.21
N GLU A 253 -29.44 9.76 13.55
CA GLU A 253 -30.47 8.78 13.16
C GLU A 253 -30.70 8.77 11.65
N ARG A 254 -30.69 9.95 10.99
CA ARG A 254 -30.77 10.03 9.51
C ARG A 254 -29.61 9.31 8.85
N LEU A 255 -28.38 9.47 9.38
CA LEU A 255 -27.19 8.76 8.87
C LEU A 255 -27.32 7.25 9.07
N ARG A 256 -27.75 6.78 10.23
CA ARG A 256 -28.01 5.37 10.51
C ARG A 256 -28.99 4.77 9.50
N VAL A 257 -30.12 5.44 9.29
CA VAL A 257 -31.14 5.01 8.33
C VAL A 257 -30.59 5.00 6.90
N ALA A 258 -29.79 6.04 6.53
CA ALA A 258 -29.16 6.11 5.21
C ALA A 258 -28.22 4.91 4.96
N VAL A 259 -27.43 4.50 5.97
CA VAL A 259 -26.59 3.29 5.86
C VAL A 259 -27.47 2.04 5.73
N ALA A 260 -28.49 1.87 6.55
CA ALA A 260 -29.37 0.70 6.52
C ALA A 260 -30.16 0.57 5.20
N GLN A 261 -30.37 1.67 4.49
CA GLN A 261 -31.04 1.70 3.18
C GLN A 261 -30.08 1.56 2.00
N ALA A 262 -28.78 1.77 2.21
CA ALA A 262 -27.78 1.62 1.16
C ALA A 262 -27.74 0.18 0.63
N ARG A 263 -27.65 0.03 -0.67
CA ARG A 263 -27.51 -1.27 -1.35
C ARG A 263 -26.37 -1.20 -2.34
N SER A 264 -25.50 -2.21 -2.30
CA SER A 264 -24.51 -2.40 -3.36
C SER A 264 -25.20 -2.83 -4.66
N ASP A 265 -24.45 -2.81 -5.77
CA ASP A 265 -24.97 -3.25 -7.08
C ASP A 265 -25.50 -4.68 -7.05
N ASP A 266 -24.93 -5.55 -6.21
CA ASP A 266 -25.34 -6.94 -5.98
C ASP A 266 -26.42 -7.08 -4.91
N GLY A 267 -26.98 -5.97 -4.38
CA GLY A 267 -28.07 -5.96 -3.41
C GLY A 267 -27.64 -6.16 -1.94
N HIS A 268 -26.33 -6.27 -1.64
CA HIS A 268 -25.85 -6.41 -0.27
C HIS A 268 -26.07 -5.13 0.54
N ALA A 269 -26.37 -5.30 1.83
CA ALA A 269 -26.62 -4.21 2.77
C ALA A 269 -25.95 -4.47 4.10
N VAL A 270 -25.69 -3.38 4.81
CA VAL A 270 -25.16 -3.39 6.19
C VAL A 270 -25.92 -2.38 7.03
N THR A 271 -25.84 -2.50 8.35
CA THR A 271 -26.26 -1.46 9.28
C THR A 271 -25.03 -0.76 9.88
N ALA A 272 -25.25 0.30 10.64
CA ALA A 272 -24.18 0.99 11.35
C ALA A 272 -24.53 1.23 12.81
N SER A 273 -23.55 1.06 13.67
CA SER A 273 -23.55 1.59 15.03
C SER A 273 -23.01 3.01 15.03
N VAL A 274 -23.78 3.95 15.58
CA VAL A 274 -23.45 5.37 15.54
C VAL A 274 -23.28 5.91 16.96
N GLY A 275 -22.14 6.52 17.24
CA GLY A 275 -21.90 7.28 18.46
C GLY A 275 -21.95 8.78 18.20
N LEU A 276 -22.69 9.51 18.99
CA LEU A 276 -22.83 10.96 18.93
C LEU A 276 -22.24 11.62 20.16
N ALA A 277 -21.36 12.58 19.96
CA ALA A 277 -20.92 13.52 21.00
C ALA A 277 -21.17 14.97 20.56
N VAL A 278 -21.49 15.83 21.51
CA VAL A 278 -21.70 17.26 21.26
C VAL A 278 -20.87 18.04 22.27
N ALA A 279 -20.24 19.11 21.82
CA ALA A 279 -19.51 20.04 22.68
C ALA A 279 -19.76 21.49 22.25
N ARG A 280 -19.72 22.40 23.23
CA ARG A 280 -19.70 23.84 22.98
C ARG A 280 -18.23 24.29 23.01
N PRO A 281 -17.69 24.89 21.93
CA PRO A 281 -16.35 25.43 21.93
C PRO A 281 -16.17 26.52 22.98
N VAL A 282 -15.10 26.44 23.76
CA VAL A 282 -14.77 27.40 24.83
C VAL A 282 -13.57 28.25 24.43
N GLU A 283 -13.46 29.46 24.96
CA GLU A 283 -12.33 30.35 24.73
C GLU A 283 -11.06 29.80 25.43
N GLY A 284 -9.91 29.96 24.79
CA GLY A 284 -8.63 29.47 25.33
C GLY A 284 -8.37 27.96 25.15
N GLU A 285 -9.34 27.20 24.66
CA GLU A 285 -9.16 25.77 24.39
C GLU A 285 -8.43 25.53 23.05
N ASP A 286 -7.45 24.63 23.07
CA ASP A 286 -6.81 24.19 21.83
C ASP A 286 -7.82 23.43 20.95
N PRO A 287 -8.13 23.96 19.74
CA PRO A 287 -9.13 23.36 18.86
C PRO A 287 -8.84 21.93 18.46
N VAL A 288 -7.55 21.56 18.32
CA VAL A 288 -7.13 20.20 17.92
C VAL A 288 -7.37 19.22 19.05
N ALA A 289 -6.93 19.56 20.26
CA ALA A 289 -7.13 18.72 21.43
C ALA A 289 -8.61 18.58 21.79
N ALA A 290 -9.39 19.67 21.66
CA ALA A 290 -10.83 19.66 21.91
C ALA A 290 -11.58 18.74 20.94
N LEU A 291 -11.20 18.81 19.66
CA LEU A 291 -11.78 17.93 18.64
C LEU A 291 -11.52 16.45 18.94
N TRP A 292 -10.26 16.10 19.25
CA TRP A 292 -9.94 14.72 19.53
C TRP A 292 -10.72 14.20 20.74
N ARG A 293 -10.86 14.99 21.81
CA ARG A 293 -11.73 14.63 22.93
C ARG A 293 -13.20 14.46 22.51
N LEU A 294 -13.67 15.25 21.56
CA LEU A 294 -15.03 15.13 21.04
C LEU A 294 -15.21 13.84 20.24
N ILE A 295 -14.26 13.51 19.38
CA ILE A 295 -14.27 12.26 18.59
C ILE A 295 -14.13 11.03 19.50
N ASP A 296 -13.22 11.03 20.48
CA ASP A 296 -13.06 9.93 21.44
C ASP A 296 -14.35 9.66 22.23
N ARG A 297 -15.10 10.72 22.61
CA ARG A 297 -16.39 10.58 23.25
C ARG A 297 -17.44 9.98 22.31
N ALA A 298 -17.44 10.37 21.05
CA ALA A 298 -18.33 9.79 20.06
C ALA A 298 -17.98 8.31 19.81
N ASP A 299 -16.68 7.97 19.73
CA ASP A 299 -16.23 6.59 19.59
C ASP A 299 -16.65 5.71 20.77
N ALA A 300 -16.46 6.20 22.01
CA ALA A 300 -16.95 5.49 23.19
C ALA A 300 -18.48 5.25 23.15
N ALA A 301 -19.25 6.23 22.68
CA ALA A 301 -20.69 6.06 22.49
C ALA A 301 -21.01 5.06 21.36
N MET A 302 -20.27 5.06 20.25
CA MET A 302 -20.43 4.07 19.18
C MET A 302 -20.19 2.66 19.70
N TYR A 303 -19.19 2.46 20.55
CA TYR A 303 -18.97 1.16 21.20
C TYR A 303 -20.14 0.75 22.12
N VAL A 304 -20.79 1.69 22.81
CA VAL A 304 -22.04 1.43 23.56
C VAL A 304 -23.16 0.98 22.62
N ALA A 305 -23.30 1.63 21.45
CA ALA A 305 -24.27 1.24 20.43
C ALA A 305 -24.02 -0.20 19.95
N LYS A 306 -22.78 -0.57 19.65
CA LYS A 306 -22.39 -1.94 19.27
C LYS A 306 -22.77 -2.97 20.33
N ARG A 307 -22.45 -2.69 21.61
CA ARG A 307 -22.80 -3.61 22.71
C ARG A 307 -24.29 -3.66 23.01
N GLY A 308 -25.02 -2.61 22.73
CA GLY A 308 -26.46 -2.50 22.93
C GLY A 308 -27.31 -3.28 21.91
N GLY A 309 -26.70 -3.94 20.92
CA GLY A 309 -27.40 -4.73 19.89
C GLY A 309 -27.25 -4.16 18.47
N ARG A 310 -26.32 -3.23 18.27
CA ARG A 310 -26.01 -2.62 16.95
C ARG A 310 -27.19 -1.84 16.33
N ASP A 311 -27.05 -1.40 15.09
CA ASP A 311 -28.05 -0.66 14.31
C ASP A 311 -28.80 0.38 15.15
N ARG A 312 -28.04 1.26 15.83
CA ARG A 312 -28.57 2.28 16.70
C ARG A 312 -27.64 3.46 16.92
N VAL A 313 -28.20 4.54 17.42
CA VAL A 313 -27.48 5.73 17.87
C VAL A 313 -27.34 5.70 19.40
N ALA A 314 -26.12 5.88 19.89
CA ALA A 314 -25.86 6.16 21.31
C ALA A 314 -25.29 7.58 21.47
N LEU A 315 -25.73 8.27 22.51
CA LEU A 315 -25.25 9.61 22.86
C LEU A 315 -24.17 9.48 23.95
N ALA A 316 -23.05 10.15 23.73
CA ALA A 316 -22.01 10.26 24.75
C ALA A 316 -22.48 11.05 25.98
N ASP A 317 -22.15 10.56 27.17
CA ASP A 317 -22.39 11.27 28.40
C ASP A 317 -21.72 12.67 28.40
N ARG A 318 -22.34 13.64 29.05
CA ARG A 318 -21.71 14.94 29.27
C ARG A 318 -20.41 14.75 30.05
N PRO A 319 -19.33 15.49 29.67
CA PRO A 319 -18.11 15.42 30.45
C PRO A 319 -18.44 15.81 31.90
N ARG A 320 -18.21 14.89 32.84
CA ARG A 320 -18.09 15.26 34.25
C ARG A 320 -16.84 16.12 34.34
N SER A 321 -16.97 17.34 34.88
CA SER A 321 -15.83 18.22 35.12
C SER A 321 -14.84 17.52 36.07
N ARG A 322 -13.85 16.83 35.52
CA ARG A 322 -12.68 16.35 36.27
C ARG A 322 -11.50 17.22 35.84
N THR A 323 -11.13 18.12 36.74
CA THR A 323 -9.78 18.70 36.80
C THR A 323 -8.79 17.57 36.97
N GLY A 324 -7.90 17.31 35.99
CA GLY A 324 -6.75 16.43 36.16
C GLY A 324 -6.43 15.55 34.96
N HIS A 325 -5.24 15.79 34.42
CA HIS A 325 -4.40 14.98 33.52
C HIS A 325 -4.95 14.65 32.14
N ALA A 326 -4.29 15.23 31.14
CA ALA A 326 -4.39 14.91 29.73
C ALA A 326 -3.75 13.51 29.48
N GLU A 327 -4.56 12.46 29.56
CA GLU A 327 -4.19 11.18 28.96
C GLU A 327 -4.32 11.33 27.44
N SER A 328 -3.25 10.96 26.71
CA SER A 328 -3.25 10.95 25.25
C SER A 328 -4.41 10.09 24.73
N SER A 329 -5.23 10.64 23.82
CA SER A 329 -6.45 10.02 23.35
C SER A 329 -6.18 8.64 22.73
N THR A 330 -7.06 7.69 23.01
CA THR A 330 -6.97 6.30 22.51
C THR A 330 -7.00 6.28 20.99
N TRP A 331 -7.76 7.20 20.41
CA TRP A 331 -7.90 7.34 18.96
C TRP A 331 -6.61 7.84 18.27
N GLN A 332 -5.85 8.74 18.93
CA GLN A 332 -4.53 9.19 18.45
C GLN A 332 -3.50 8.04 18.43
N ARG A 333 -3.55 7.12 19.38
CA ARG A 333 -2.59 5.99 19.50
C ARG A 333 -2.85 4.86 18.50
N GLY A 334 -4.11 4.53 18.24
CA GLY A 334 -4.47 3.42 17.35
C GLY A 334 -4.28 3.75 15.87
N HIS A 335 -4.19 5.02 15.52
CA HIS A 335 -4.26 5.51 14.14
C HIS A 335 -3.16 6.53 13.80
N ALA A 336 -2.07 6.61 14.57
CA ALA A 336 -0.95 7.49 14.25
C ALA A 336 -0.28 7.04 12.94
N PRO A 337 -0.04 7.93 11.96
CA PRO A 337 0.78 7.59 10.81
C PRO A 337 2.18 7.22 11.30
N ALA A 338 2.78 6.18 10.71
CA ALA A 338 4.16 5.79 11.00
C ALA A 338 5.05 7.03 10.96
N SER A 339 5.72 7.33 12.07
CA SER A 339 6.56 8.51 12.25
C SER A 339 7.61 8.57 11.14
N ALA A 340 7.65 9.71 10.44
CA ALA A 340 8.76 10.05 9.57
C ALA A 340 10.07 9.99 10.38
N PRO A 341 11.17 9.43 9.83
CA PRO A 341 12.43 9.39 10.53
C PRO A 341 12.91 10.82 10.82
N SER A 342 13.24 11.09 12.08
CA SER A 342 13.85 12.33 12.52
C SER A 342 15.09 12.67 11.66
N PRO A 343 15.27 13.91 11.23
CA PRO A 343 16.53 14.31 10.61
C PRO A 343 17.65 14.17 11.64
N ARG A 344 18.61 13.30 11.36
CA ARG A 344 19.86 13.21 12.14
C ARG A 344 20.52 14.58 12.15
N ALA A 345 20.75 15.12 13.33
CA ALA A 345 21.59 16.28 13.54
C ALA A 345 22.96 16.01 12.92
N VAL A 346 23.34 16.84 11.96
CA VAL A 346 24.69 16.88 11.43
C VAL A 346 25.54 17.53 12.54
N GLY A 347 26.32 16.71 13.22
CA GLY A 347 27.31 17.19 14.18
C GLY A 347 28.36 18.00 13.45
N SER A 348 28.48 19.26 13.84
CA SER A 348 29.64 20.10 13.58
C SER A 348 30.86 19.47 14.29
N ALA A 349 31.81 19.00 13.52
CA ALA A 349 33.18 18.75 13.98
C ALA A 349 34.07 19.78 13.33
N GLU A 350 34.55 20.71 14.16
CA GLU A 350 35.69 21.55 13.89
C GLU A 350 36.97 20.70 13.85
N LEU A 351 37.83 21.08 12.97
CA LEU A 351 39.29 20.99 12.75
C LEU A 351 39.68 20.28 11.46
#